data_dd4dfc8bb239aeca007d201d76d6eb54
#
_entry.id   dd4dfc8bb239aeca007d201d76d6eb54
#
_cell.length_a   1.000
_cell.length_b   1.000
_cell.length_c   1.000
_cell.angle_alpha   90.00
_cell.angle_beta   90.00
_cell.angle_gamma   90.00
#
_symmetry.space_group_name_H-M   'P 1'
#
loop_
_entity.id
_entity.type
_entity.pdbx_description
1 polymer ?
#
loop_
_entity_poly.entity_id
_entity_poly.type
_entity_poly.pdbx_seq_one_letter_code
_entity_poly.pdbx_strand_id
1 'polypeptide(L)'
;MENGPEKKSQKSHFKCATKNEMLVNIDQVKENINNKKFELVDARSKGRFNGTENEPRPDIKSGSIPKSCNLPWIECIDPIRKCFLSKEQLQEKFKEININKNSTVVFSCGSGVTACIVAKAFEIIDGKNFSIYDGSWTEWASQ
;
A
#
# COMPACT_ATOMS: atom_id res chain seq x y z
N MET A 1 -31.23 -10.43 -12.32
CA MET A 1 -31.02 -9.17 -13.06
C MET A 1 -32.30 -8.37 -12.93
N GLU A 2 -32.30 -7.28 -12.19
CA GLU A 2 -33.48 -6.40 -12.08
C GLU A 2 -33.57 -5.51 -13.32
N ASN A 3 -34.51 -5.82 -14.21
CA ASN A 3 -34.89 -4.98 -15.34
C ASN A 3 -35.90 -3.93 -14.90
N GLY A 4 -35.48 -2.95 -14.09
CA GLY A 4 -36.26 -1.78 -13.77
C GLY A 4 -35.84 -0.57 -14.62
N PRO A 5 -36.72 0.44 -14.88
CA PRO A 5 -36.34 1.65 -15.60
C PRO A 5 -35.20 2.36 -14.86
N GLU A 6 -34.18 2.82 -15.60
CA GLU A 6 -33.06 3.58 -15.03
C GLU A 6 -33.55 4.78 -14.21
N LYS A 7 -33.29 4.78 -12.91
CA LYS A 7 -33.53 5.95 -12.08
C LYS A 7 -32.56 7.06 -12.50
N LYS A 8 -33.08 8.13 -13.10
CA LYS A 8 -32.26 9.33 -13.37
C LYS A 8 -31.75 9.88 -12.04
N SER A 9 -30.44 9.79 -11.81
CA SER A 9 -29.82 10.40 -10.65
C SER A 9 -29.88 11.93 -10.77
N GLN A 10 -30.18 12.63 -9.67
CA GLN A 10 -30.06 14.09 -9.61
C GLN A 10 -28.57 14.47 -9.65
N LYS A 11 -28.25 15.55 -10.39
CA LYS A 11 -26.91 16.12 -10.38
C LYS A 11 -26.56 16.57 -8.97
N SER A 12 -25.49 16.04 -8.41
CA SER A 12 -24.94 16.48 -7.11
C SER A 12 -23.64 17.25 -7.31
N HIS A 13 -23.38 18.23 -6.45
CA HIS A 13 -22.11 18.96 -6.41
C HIS A 13 -21.21 18.33 -5.34
N PHE A 14 -20.28 17.48 -5.76
CA PHE A 14 -19.25 16.95 -4.88
C PHE A 14 -18.06 17.92 -4.82
N LYS A 15 -17.72 18.41 -3.62
CA LYS A 15 -16.48 19.15 -3.39
C LYS A 15 -15.42 18.20 -2.89
N CYS A 16 -14.37 17.98 -3.69
CA CYS A 16 -13.20 17.21 -3.28
C CYS A 16 -12.29 18.08 -2.42
N ALA A 17 -11.90 17.59 -1.25
CA ALA A 17 -10.81 18.16 -0.46
C ALA A 17 -9.61 17.20 -0.53
N THR A 18 -8.52 17.64 -1.14
CA THR A 18 -7.29 16.85 -1.23
C THR A 18 -6.56 16.88 0.12
N LYS A 19 -6.22 15.70 0.63
CA LYS A 19 -5.36 15.56 1.82
C LYS A 19 -3.93 15.26 1.37
N ASN A 20 -3.14 16.30 1.12
CA ASN A 20 -1.73 16.16 0.70
C ASN A 20 -0.86 15.40 1.73
N GLU A 21 -1.29 15.38 2.99
CA GLU A 21 -0.64 14.65 4.08
C GLU A 21 -0.65 13.12 3.89
N MET A 22 -1.50 12.60 2.99
CA MET A 22 -1.55 11.17 2.67
C MET A 22 -0.52 10.74 1.63
N LEU A 23 0.29 11.64 1.10
CA LEU A 23 1.32 11.34 0.12
C LEU A 23 2.71 11.66 0.69
N VAL A 24 3.65 10.76 0.40
CA VAL A 24 5.07 10.89 0.72
C VAL A 24 5.86 10.89 -0.58
N ASN A 25 6.81 11.80 -0.71
CA ASN A 25 7.69 11.88 -1.88
C ASN A 25 9.01 11.10 -1.64
N ILE A 26 9.81 10.97 -2.70
CA ILE A 26 11.07 10.22 -2.68
C ILE A 26 12.09 10.80 -1.69
N ASP A 27 12.16 12.12 -1.51
CA ASP A 27 13.12 12.76 -0.60
C ASP A 27 12.80 12.38 0.85
N GLN A 28 11.54 12.37 1.23
CA GLN A 28 11.09 11.92 2.54
C GLN A 28 11.42 10.44 2.78
N VAL A 29 11.30 9.58 1.75
CA VAL A 29 11.67 8.17 1.83
C VAL A 29 13.19 8.01 2.00
N LYS A 30 14.00 8.78 1.24
CA LYS A 30 15.46 8.81 1.38
C LYS A 30 15.89 9.25 2.79
N GLU A 31 15.30 10.31 3.31
CA GLU A 31 15.55 10.77 4.68
C GLU A 31 15.19 9.71 5.72
N ASN A 32 14.09 8.98 5.53
CA ASN A 32 13.63 7.97 6.46
C ASN A 32 14.60 6.81 6.65
N ILE A 33 15.45 6.52 5.67
CA ILE A 33 16.52 5.51 5.80
C ILE A 33 17.43 5.84 7.01
N ASN A 34 17.65 7.12 7.30
CA ASN A 34 18.51 7.57 8.38
C ASN A 34 17.74 7.88 9.67
N ASN A 35 16.59 8.55 9.58
CA ASN A 35 15.89 9.10 10.73
C ASN A 35 14.73 8.23 11.27
N LYS A 36 14.28 7.21 10.51
CA LYS A 36 13.24 6.25 10.92
C LYS A 36 11.97 6.89 11.46
N LYS A 37 11.44 7.90 10.77
CA LYS A 37 10.20 8.58 11.17
C LYS A 37 8.96 7.72 10.96
N PHE A 38 9.03 6.76 10.03
CA PHE A 38 7.94 5.83 9.70
C PHE A 38 8.48 4.47 9.29
N GLU A 39 7.62 3.47 9.38
CA GLU A 39 7.86 2.15 8.81
C GLU A 39 7.45 2.14 7.33
N LEU A 40 8.32 1.65 6.45
CA LEU A 40 8.03 1.55 5.02
C LEU A 40 7.64 0.11 4.67
N VAL A 41 6.42 -0.07 4.14
CA VAL A 41 5.87 -1.39 3.80
C VAL A 41 5.69 -1.50 2.29
N ASP A 42 6.32 -2.50 1.68
CA ASP A 42 6.20 -2.80 0.26
C ASP A 42 5.15 -3.89 0.01
N ALA A 43 4.16 -3.57 -0.81
CA ALA A 43 3.02 -4.44 -1.12
C ALA A 43 3.27 -5.39 -2.32
N ARG A 44 4.45 -5.39 -2.94
CA ARG A 44 4.79 -6.30 -4.06
C ARG A 44 4.93 -7.75 -3.58
N SER A 45 5.01 -8.69 -4.54
CA SER A 45 5.36 -10.09 -4.24
C SER A 45 6.70 -10.19 -3.52
N LYS A 46 6.86 -11.24 -2.71
CA LYS A 46 8.12 -11.54 -2.01
C LYS A 46 9.30 -11.68 -3.00
N GLY A 47 9.05 -12.30 -4.16
CA GLY A 47 10.09 -12.48 -5.17
C GLY A 47 10.58 -11.15 -5.75
N ARG A 48 9.69 -10.22 -6.08
CA ARG A 48 10.06 -8.88 -6.56
C ARG A 48 10.79 -8.08 -5.48
N PHE A 49 10.31 -8.13 -4.25
CA PHE A 49 10.92 -7.47 -3.11
C PHE A 49 12.34 -7.99 -2.82
N ASN A 50 12.53 -9.32 -2.88
CA ASN A 50 13.82 -9.97 -2.62
C ASN A 50 14.78 -9.98 -3.83
N GLY A 51 14.33 -9.50 -5.00
CA GLY A 51 15.13 -9.50 -6.23
C GLY A 51 15.24 -10.86 -6.93
N THR A 52 14.39 -11.83 -6.57
CA THR A 52 14.36 -13.18 -7.17
C THR A 52 13.33 -13.34 -8.29
N GLU A 53 12.49 -12.34 -8.49
CA GLU A 53 11.46 -12.26 -9.54
C GLU A 53 11.64 -10.95 -10.31
N ASN A 54 11.51 -10.99 -11.63
CA ASN A 54 11.64 -9.80 -12.47
C ASN A 54 10.49 -8.81 -12.24
N GLU A 55 10.80 -7.53 -12.41
CA GLU A 55 9.76 -6.50 -12.47
C GLU A 55 8.96 -6.61 -13.78
N PRO A 56 7.66 -6.27 -13.78
CA PRO A 56 6.86 -6.26 -15.01
C PRO A 56 7.33 -5.24 -16.06
N ARG A 57 8.05 -4.21 -15.63
CA ARG A 57 8.66 -3.22 -16.53
C ARG A 57 10.11 -3.63 -16.81
N PRO A 58 10.52 -3.78 -18.09
CA PRO A 58 11.80 -4.38 -18.46
C PRO A 58 13.03 -3.59 -17.99
N ASP A 59 12.91 -2.27 -17.85
CA ASP A 59 14.02 -1.38 -17.49
C ASP A 59 14.16 -1.17 -15.97
N ILE A 60 13.31 -1.80 -15.17
CA ILE A 60 13.32 -1.66 -13.70
C ILE A 60 13.95 -2.90 -13.08
N LYS A 61 15.00 -2.70 -12.31
CA LYS A 61 15.65 -3.78 -11.54
C LYS A 61 14.75 -4.22 -10.39
N SER A 62 14.79 -5.52 -10.05
CA SER A 62 14.16 -6.05 -8.84
C SER A 62 14.97 -5.69 -7.59
N GLY A 63 14.35 -5.76 -6.44
CA GLY A 63 14.96 -5.43 -5.16
C GLY A 63 14.00 -4.65 -4.26
N SER A 64 14.51 -4.00 -3.23
CA SER A 64 13.70 -3.27 -2.26
C SER A 64 14.35 -1.98 -1.80
N ILE A 65 13.52 -1.05 -1.34
CA ILE A 65 14.00 0.18 -0.68
C ILE A 65 14.66 -0.23 0.65
N PRO A 66 15.86 0.28 0.96
CA PRO A 66 16.54 -0.07 2.20
C PRO A 66 15.68 0.15 3.45
N LYS A 67 15.72 -0.78 4.38
CA LYS A 67 14.96 -0.76 5.66
C LYS A 67 13.44 -0.84 5.51
N SER A 68 12.92 -1.15 4.32
CA SER A 68 11.51 -1.51 4.17
C SER A 68 11.25 -2.96 4.58
N CYS A 69 10.02 -3.24 4.99
CA CYS A 69 9.50 -4.60 5.15
C CYS A 69 8.50 -4.92 4.04
N ASN A 70 8.16 -6.20 3.89
CA ASN A 70 7.28 -6.65 2.82
C ASN A 70 6.02 -7.30 3.39
N LEU A 71 4.87 -6.82 2.94
CA LEU A 71 3.57 -7.46 3.11
C LEU A 71 2.88 -7.49 1.75
N PRO A 72 2.98 -8.60 1.00
CA PRO A 72 2.32 -8.71 -0.29
C PRO A 72 0.81 -8.45 -0.17
N TRP A 73 0.28 -7.57 -1.02
CA TRP A 73 -1.13 -7.21 -0.99
C TRP A 73 -2.07 -8.43 -1.05
N ILE A 74 -1.66 -9.49 -1.77
CA ILE A 74 -2.46 -10.71 -1.91
C ILE A 74 -2.64 -11.45 -0.57
N GLU A 75 -1.71 -11.28 0.38
CA GLU A 75 -1.81 -11.86 1.72
C GLU A 75 -2.83 -11.14 2.62
N CYS A 76 -3.36 -10.01 2.18
CA CYS A 76 -4.46 -9.30 2.85
C CYS A 76 -5.84 -9.73 2.33
N ILE A 77 -5.91 -10.58 1.30
CA ILE A 77 -7.14 -10.93 0.60
C ILE A 77 -7.45 -12.42 0.78
N ASP A 78 -8.70 -12.73 1.12
CA ASP A 78 -9.21 -14.10 1.11
C ASP A 78 -9.25 -14.63 -0.33
N PRO A 79 -8.52 -15.73 -0.65
CA PRO A 79 -8.39 -16.21 -2.02
C PRO A 79 -9.71 -16.80 -2.58
N ILE A 80 -10.65 -17.19 -1.72
CA ILE A 80 -11.93 -17.77 -2.11
C ILE A 80 -12.99 -16.68 -2.25
N ARG A 81 -13.14 -15.86 -1.20
CA ARG A 81 -14.19 -14.83 -1.12
C ARG A 81 -13.85 -13.57 -1.91
N LYS A 82 -12.57 -13.36 -2.27
CA LYS A 82 -12.06 -12.16 -2.97
C LYS A 82 -12.34 -10.85 -2.23
N CYS A 83 -12.39 -10.90 -0.91
CA CYS A 83 -12.52 -9.75 -0.02
C CYS A 83 -11.33 -9.71 0.96
N PHE A 84 -11.22 -8.66 1.75
CA PHE A 84 -10.21 -8.61 2.80
C PHE A 84 -10.38 -9.75 3.79
N LEU A 85 -9.26 -10.22 4.35
CA LEU A 85 -9.25 -11.11 5.51
C LEU A 85 -9.98 -10.46 6.69
N SER A 86 -10.33 -11.25 7.72
CA SER A 86 -10.92 -10.71 8.94
C SER A 86 -9.95 -9.76 9.64
N LYS A 87 -10.48 -8.89 10.51
CA LYS A 87 -9.67 -7.95 11.27
C LYS A 87 -8.56 -8.64 12.07
N GLU A 88 -8.88 -9.77 12.69
CA GLU A 88 -7.96 -10.56 13.49
C GLU A 88 -6.84 -11.16 12.63
N GLN A 89 -7.21 -11.71 11.47
CA GLN A 89 -6.23 -12.25 10.52
C GLN A 89 -5.30 -11.17 9.96
N LEU A 90 -5.84 -9.99 9.65
CA LEU A 90 -5.04 -8.85 9.22
C LEU A 90 -4.10 -8.37 10.35
N GLN A 91 -4.56 -8.33 11.60
CA GLN A 91 -3.71 -7.99 12.74
C GLN A 91 -2.50 -8.91 12.86
N GLU A 92 -2.69 -10.22 12.68
CA GLU A 92 -1.57 -11.17 12.67
C GLU A 92 -0.61 -10.92 11.51
N LYS A 93 -1.11 -10.61 10.29
CA LYS A 93 -0.27 -10.26 9.15
C LYS A 93 0.62 -9.04 9.40
N PHE A 94 0.07 -7.99 9.97
CA PHE A 94 0.86 -6.81 10.33
C PHE A 94 1.84 -7.09 11.47
N LYS A 95 1.47 -7.91 12.43
CA LYS A 95 2.33 -8.34 13.53
C LYS A 95 3.54 -9.15 13.05
N GLU A 96 3.37 -10.02 12.04
CA GLU A 96 4.47 -10.78 11.41
C GLU A 96 5.60 -9.86 10.90
N ILE A 97 5.27 -8.63 10.50
CA ILE A 97 6.23 -7.62 10.04
C ILE A 97 6.51 -6.53 11.10
N ASN A 98 6.20 -6.79 12.38
CA ASN A 98 6.39 -5.87 13.52
C ASN A 98 5.62 -4.54 13.41
N ILE A 99 4.48 -4.52 12.73
CA ILE A 99 3.61 -3.34 12.60
C ILE A 99 2.33 -3.56 13.42
N ASN A 100 1.88 -2.51 14.09
CA ASN A 100 0.62 -2.48 14.83
C ASN A 100 -0.16 -1.20 14.51
N LYS A 101 -1.40 -1.10 14.95
CA LYS A 101 -2.30 0.03 14.66
C LYS A 101 -1.79 1.42 15.09
N ASN A 102 -0.80 1.49 15.98
CA ASN A 102 -0.21 2.73 16.46
C ASN A 102 1.05 3.14 15.69
N SER A 103 1.55 2.27 14.79
CA SER A 103 2.72 2.57 13.96
C SER A 103 2.40 3.71 12.99
N THR A 104 3.39 4.55 12.69
CA THR A 104 3.34 5.46 11.55
C THR A 104 3.89 4.70 10.35
N VAL A 105 3.09 4.54 9.30
CA VAL A 105 3.40 3.64 8.18
C VAL A 105 3.30 4.37 6.85
N VAL A 106 4.26 4.13 5.97
CA VAL A 106 4.17 4.52 4.57
C VAL A 106 4.10 3.24 3.73
N PHE A 107 3.10 3.16 2.87
CA PHE A 107 2.93 2.03 1.97
C PHE A 107 3.46 2.36 0.58
N SER A 108 4.17 1.40 -0.01
CA SER A 108 4.65 1.46 -1.39
C SER A 108 4.35 0.15 -2.12
N CYS A 109 4.53 0.14 -3.43
CA CYS A 109 4.49 -1.08 -4.24
C CYS A 109 5.33 -0.92 -5.51
N GLY A 110 4.83 -1.32 -6.67
CA GLY A 110 5.47 -1.03 -7.96
C GLY A 110 5.23 0.41 -8.43
N SER A 111 3.97 0.90 -8.29
CA SER A 111 3.51 2.21 -8.81
C SER A 111 2.31 2.77 -8.02
N GLY A 112 2.29 2.62 -6.71
CA GLY A 112 1.29 3.16 -5.80
C GLY A 112 -0.05 2.40 -5.70
N VAL A 113 -0.43 1.62 -6.72
CA VAL A 113 -1.78 1.03 -6.82
C VAL A 113 -2.05 -0.02 -5.73
N THR A 114 -1.24 -1.09 -5.65
CA THR A 114 -1.45 -2.17 -4.65
C THR A 114 -1.06 -1.75 -3.24
N ALA A 115 -0.27 -0.70 -3.08
CA ALA A 115 -0.01 -0.04 -1.81
C ALA A 115 -1.32 0.39 -1.12
N CYS A 116 -2.28 0.91 -1.89
CA CYS A 116 -3.58 1.31 -1.36
C CYS A 116 -4.41 0.14 -0.80
N ILE A 117 -4.21 -1.09 -1.31
CA ILE A 117 -4.88 -2.28 -0.76
C ILE A 117 -4.34 -2.57 0.65
N VAL A 118 -3.01 -2.57 0.82
CA VAL A 118 -2.40 -2.83 2.13
C VAL A 118 -2.69 -1.69 3.11
N ALA A 119 -2.72 -0.44 2.63
CA ALA A 119 -3.15 0.71 3.43
C ALA A 119 -4.60 0.57 3.90
N LYS A 120 -5.51 0.10 3.05
CA LYS A 120 -6.89 -0.19 3.46
C LYS A 120 -6.99 -1.35 4.46
N ALA A 121 -6.16 -2.39 4.31
CA ALA A 121 -6.06 -3.45 5.30
C ALA A 121 -5.57 -2.92 6.66
N PHE A 122 -4.63 -1.96 6.66
CA PHE A 122 -4.16 -1.30 7.88
C PHE A 122 -5.26 -0.47 8.55
N GLU A 123 -6.09 0.24 7.77
CA GLU A 123 -7.25 0.98 8.28
C GLU A 123 -8.28 0.03 8.92
N ILE A 124 -8.50 -1.18 8.36
CA ILE A 124 -9.41 -2.18 8.93
C ILE A 124 -8.98 -2.62 10.33
N ILE A 125 -7.70 -2.64 10.62
CA ILE A 125 -7.17 -2.94 11.96
C ILE A 125 -7.08 -1.70 12.87
N ASP A 126 -7.81 -0.63 12.55
CA ASP A 126 -7.83 0.66 13.26
C ASP A 126 -6.51 1.45 13.18
N GLY A 127 -5.64 1.16 12.22
CA GLY A 127 -4.46 1.96 11.92
C GLY A 127 -4.85 3.32 11.34
N LYS A 128 -4.29 4.41 11.89
CA LYS A 128 -4.69 5.79 11.53
C LYS A 128 -3.57 6.61 10.91
N ASN A 129 -2.34 6.33 11.29
CA ASN A 129 -1.18 7.12 10.88
C ASN A 129 -0.50 6.46 9.68
N PHE A 130 -1.02 6.70 8.47
CA PHE A 130 -0.43 6.14 7.27
C PHE A 130 -0.48 7.10 6.09
N SER A 131 0.44 6.89 5.16
CA SER A 131 0.55 7.60 3.89
C SER A 131 0.96 6.64 2.79
N ILE A 132 0.93 7.09 1.54
CA ILE A 132 1.35 6.34 0.36
C ILE A 132 2.58 7.02 -0.25
N TYR A 133 3.61 6.25 -0.55
CA TYR A 133 4.66 6.66 -1.45
C TYR A 133 4.22 6.29 -2.88
N ASP A 134 3.66 7.28 -3.58
CA ASP A 134 3.02 7.07 -4.90
C ASP A 134 4.04 6.65 -5.96
N GLY A 135 5.20 7.30 -6.05
CA GLY A 135 6.29 6.93 -6.96
C GLY A 135 6.77 5.49 -6.81
N SER A 136 6.70 4.98 -5.59
CA SER A 136 6.95 3.57 -5.25
C SER A 136 8.30 3.04 -5.78
N TRP A 137 8.39 1.72 -5.99
CA TRP A 137 9.60 1.08 -6.49
C TRP A 137 10.03 1.58 -7.87
N THR A 138 9.08 1.88 -8.75
CA THR A 138 9.41 2.37 -10.09
C THR A 138 10.21 3.67 -10.04
N GLU A 139 9.79 4.64 -9.23
CA GLU A 139 10.53 5.90 -9.07
C GLU A 139 11.86 5.66 -8.35
N TRP A 140 11.86 4.87 -7.30
CA TRP A 140 13.06 4.56 -6.53
C TRP A 140 14.15 3.90 -7.37
N ALA A 141 13.81 2.86 -8.14
CA ALA A 141 14.76 2.07 -8.93
C ALA A 141 15.23 2.77 -10.22
N SER A 142 14.62 3.90 -10.56
CA SER A 142 15.02 4.74 -11.71
C SER A 142 16.02 5.82 -11.37
N GLN A 143 16.52 5.87 -10.13
CA GLN A 143 17.48 6.87 -9.64
C GLN A 143 18.92 6.49 -10.02
#